data_f0df5f3067025fd266762a1be91b2144
#
_entry.id   f0df5f3067025fd266762a1be91b2144
#
_cell.length_a   1.000
_cell.length_b   1.000
_cell.length_c   1.000
_cell.angle_alpha   90.00
_cell.angle_beta   90.00
_cell.angle_gamma   90.00
#
_symmetry.space_group_name_H-M   'P 1'
#
loop_
_entity.id
_entity.type
_entity.pdbx_description
1 polymer ?
#
loop_
_entity_poly.entity_id
_entity_poly.type
_entity_poly.pdbx_seq_one_letter_code
_entity_poly.pdbx_strand_id
1 'polypeptide(L)'
;MKKIAAVTGKSVGHPDIVGYTGANDNEPHSISLSAYFIGETEVTQELWQAVMGNNPSWFKGSSNPPDGSEEQGKRPVENIEWYHAIAFCNKLSIACGLELCYTVSGVNFATLHFNNIPKWDDGTWNNAVCDLNKNGFRLPTEAEWEWAAMGGKDYKWAGTDSESELGNYAWYEANSNEKTHQVKLKSPNGYGLYDMSGNVHEWCWDWYKNSTPAGGQDPTGAASGNMRVMRGGNYDNYSSTHHIHRAYRGSVKPYENYKIAGLRVACRP
;
A
#
# COMPACT_ATOMS: atom_id res chain seq x y z
N MET A 1 -14.52 0.77 0.53
CA MET A 1 -13.91 -0.54 0.79
C MET A 1 -14.54 -1.61 -0.08
N LYS A 2 -13.76 -2.55 -0.58
CA LYS A 2 -14.22 -3.75 -1.32
C LYS A 2 -14.01 -4.98 -0.45
N LYS A 3 -15.00 -5.87 -0.43
CA LYS A 3 -14.89 -7.15 0.29
C LYS A 3 -14.13 -8.14 -0.58
N ILE A 4 -13.08 -8.73 -0.03
CA ILE A 4 -12.36 -9.86 -0.59
C ILE A 4 -12.77 -11.12 0.19
N ALA A 5 -13.30 -12.10 -0.52
CA ALA A 5 -13.71 -13.36 0.09
C ALA A 5 -12.49 -14.16 0.60
N ALA A 6 -12.71 -14.97 1.61
CA ALA A 6 -11.69 -15.92 2.08
C ALA A 6 -11.26 -16.85 0.94
N VAL A 7 -10.00 -17.21 0.93
CA VAL A 7 -9.42 -18.14 -0.04
C VAL A 7 -8.49 -19.14 0.62
N THR A 8 -8.37 -20.32 0.03
CA THR A 8 -7.51 -21.38 0.55
C THR A 8 -6.63 -21.93 -0.56
N GLY A 9 -5.33 -22.09 -0.27
CA GLY A 9 -4.36 -22.72 -1.16
C GLY A 9 -4.24 -22.03 -2.52
N LYS A 10 -4.31 -20.70 -2.57
CA LYS A 10 -4.16 -19.91 -3.80
C LYS A 10 -2.71 -19.51 -4.03
N SER A 11 -2.29 -19.48 -5.29
CA SER A 11 -0.94 -19.03 -5.66
C SER A 11 -0.89 -17.52 -5.82
N VAL A 12 0.15 -16.93 -5.29
CA VAL A 12 0.62 -15.56 -5.55
C VAL A 12 2.11 -15.63 -5.95
N GLY A 13 2.73 -14.49 -6.24
CA GLY A 13 4.08 -14.45 -6.81
C GLY A 13 4.07 -14.59 -8.33
N HIS A 14 5.22 -14.47 -8.96
CA HIS A 14 5.37 -14.62 -10.41
C HIS A 14 6.80 -15.06 -10.75
N PRO A 15 6.98 -16.10 -11.64
CA PRO A 15 8.29 -16.65 -11.92
C PRO A 15 9.26 -15.68 -12.65
N ASP A 16 8.72 -14.72 -13.39
CA ASP A 16 9.50 -13.83 -14.24
C ASP A 16 9.83 -12.48 -13.57
N ILE A 17 9.44 -12.30 -12.30
CA ILE A 17 9.68 -11.04 -11.59
C ILE A 17 11.01 -11.07 -10.85
N VAL A 18 11.90 -10.20 -11.29
CA VAL A 18 13.16 -9.95 -10.63
C VAL A 18 12.96 -8.79 -9.65
N GLY A 19 13.19 -9.02 -8.37
CA GLY A 19 13.13 -8.00 -7.33
C GLY A 19 14.26 -6.96 -7.45
N TYR A 20 14.24 -5.97 -6.57
CA TYR A 20 15.20 -4.86 -6.55
C TYR A 20 16.68 -5.31 -6.53
N THR A 21 16.98 -6.46 -5.96
CA THR A 21 18.34 -6.99 -5.81
C THR A 21 18.82 -7.83 -7.00
N GLY A 22 18.01 -7.96 -8.05
CA GLY A 22 18.36 -8.74 -9.24
C GLY A 22 18.06 -10.24 -9.11
N ALA A 23 17.44 -10.68 -8.01
CA ALA A 23 16.93 -12.05 -7.84
C ALA A 23 15.40 -12.05 -7.78
N ASN A 24 14.77 -13.16 -8.15
CA ASN A 24 13.34 -13.31 -7.92
C ASN A 24 13.11 -13.54 -6.40
N ASP A 25 12.50 -12.56 -5.75
CA ASP A 25 12.18 -12.58 -4.34
C ASP A 25 10.69 -12.81 -4.07
N ASN A 26 9.91 -13.14 -5.12
CA ASN A 26 8.49 -13.44 -5.07
C ASN A 26 8.10 -14.57 -6.04
N GLU A 27 8.80 -15.72 -5.93
CA GLU A 27 8.43 -16.92 -6.65
C GLU A 27 7.00 -17.36 -6.34
N PRO A 28 6.33 -18.08 -7.25
CA PRO A 28 4.99 -18.60 -6.98
C PRO A 28 4.95 -19.42 -5.68
N HIS A 29 4.08 -19.01 -4.76
CA HIS A 29 3.89 -19.68 -3.47
C HIS A 29 2.44 -19.67 -3.04
N SER A 30 2.07 -20.62 -2.15
CA SER A 30 0.68 -20.82 -1.73
C SER A 30 0.32 -20.01 -0.50
N ILE A 31 -0.83 -19.33 -0.57
CA ILE A 31 -1.44 -18.58 0.55
C ILE A 31 -2.87 -19.04 0.80
N SER A 32 -3.32 -18.84 2.04
CA SER A 32 -4.73 -18.88 2.44
C SER A 32 -5.04 -17.59 3.20
N LEU A 33 -6.13 -16.93 2.86
CA LEU A 33 -6.51 -15.66 3.48
C LEU A 33 -7.92 -15.76 4.04
N SER A 34 -8.10 -15.31 5.26
CA SER A 34 -9.43 -15.02 5.81
C SER A 34 -10.04 -13.84 5.07
N ALA A 35 -11.38 -13.75 5.05
CA ALA A 35 -12.05 -12.62 4.40
C ALA A 35 -11.61 -11.27 5.02
N TYR A 36 -11.47 -10.26 4.17
CA TYR A 36 -11.11 -8.90 4.59
C TYR A 36 -11.75 -7.87 3.68
N PHE A 37 -11.77 -6.62 4.13
CA PHE A 37 -12.04 -5.46 3.30
C PHE A 37 -10.74 -4.75 2.97
N ILE A 38 -10.66 -4.18 1.77
CA ILE A 38 -9.54 -3.35 1.33
C ILE A 38 -10.05 -2.05 0.70
N GLY A 39 -9.31 -0.96 0.82
CA GLY A 39 -9.63 0.32 0.21
C GLY A 39 -9.85 0.17 -1.29
N GLU A 40 -10.93 0.73 -1.82
CA GLU A 40 -11.19 0.75 -3.27
C GLU A 40 -10.08 1.48 -4.02
N THR A 41 -9.51 2.49 -3.38
CA THR A 41 -8.40 3.33 -3.85
C THR A 41 -7.33 3.44 -2.76
N GLU A 42 -6.23 4.06 -3.08
CA GLU A 42 -5.28 4.62 -2.13
C GLU A 42 -5.98 5.62 -1.19
N VAL A 43 -5.41 5.88 -0.03
CA VAL A 43 -5.89 6.93 0.89
C VAL A 43 -5.63 8.29 0.27
N THR A 44 -6.68 9.11 0.16
CA THR A 44 -6.58 10.43 -0.44
C THR A 44 -6.02 11.49 0.52
N GLN A 45 -5.53 12.59 -0.03
CA GLN A 45 -5.01 13.72 0.76
C GLN A 45 -6.10 14.34 1.64
N GLU A 46 -7.35 14.45 1.16
CA GLU A 46 -8.47 14.96 1.96
C GLU A 46 -8.81 14.04 3.14
N LEU A 47 -8.84 12.72 2.93
CA LEU A 47 -9.09 11.76 4.01
C LEU A 47 -7.94 11.79 5.03
N TRP A 48 -6.70 11.80 4.55
CA TRP A 48 -5.55 11.93 5.43
C TRP A 48 -5.62 13.19 6.28
N GLN A 49 -5.88 14.34 5.66
CA GLN A 49 -5.97 15.63 6.35
C GLN A 49 -7.10 15.65 7.38
N ALA A 50 -8.24 15.04 7.08
CA ALA A 50 -9.35 14.93 8.03
C ALA A 50 -8.98 14.13 9.29
N VAL A 51 -8.15 13.08 9.15
CA VAL A 51 -7.76 12.19 10.26
C VAL A 51 -6.51 12.68 11.01
N MET A 52 -5.50 13.17 10.28
CA MET A 52 -4.19 13.54 10.86
C MET A 52 -4.02 15.04 11.12
N GLY A 53 -4.94 15.88 10.63
CA GLY A 53 -4.92 17.32 10.83
C GLY A 53 -3.94 18.09 9.95
N ASN A 54 -3.24 17.41 9.02
CA ASN A 54 -2.27 18.02 8.11
C ASN A 54 -2.22 17.30 6.77
N ASN A 55 -1.52 17.87 5.78
CA ASN A 55 -1.22 17.21 4.52
C ASN A 55 0.30 17.21 4.27
N PRO A 56 1.01 16.07 4.41
CA PRO A 56 2.45 15.99 4.22
C PRO A 56 2.87 15.92 2.75
N SER A 57 1.93 15.66 1.82
CA SER A 57 2.21 15.36 0.43
C SER A 57 3.09 16.39 -0.25
N TRP A 58 3.97 15.91 -1.13
CA TRP A 58 4.78 16.74 -2.02
C TRP A 58 3.93 17.36 -3.13
N PHE A 59 3.06 16.56 -3.74
CA PHE A 59 2.20 16.98 -4.84
C PHE A 59 0.95 17.70 -4.33
N LYS A 60 1.13 18.96 -3.90
CA LYS A 60 0.05 19.82 -3.42
C LYS A 60 0.31 21.31 -3.73
N GLY A 61 -0.78 22.07 -3.74
CA GLY A 61 -0.73 23.53 -3.89
C GLY A 61 -0.28 23.98 -5.28
N SER A 62 0.03 25.27 -5.40
CA SER A 62 0.36 25.90 -6.69
C SER A 62 1.70 25.46 -7.30
N SER A 63 2.61 24.91 -6.49
CA SER A 63 3.93 24.44 -6.97
C SER A 63 3.83 23.09 -7.67
N ASN A 64 2.86 22.27 -7.31
CA ASN A 64 2.63 20.94 -7.88
C ASN A 64 1.13 20.71 -8.08
N PRO A 65 0.47 21.49 -8.94
CA PRO A 65 -0.98 21.42 -9.11
C PRO A 65 -1.42 20.09 -9.71
N PRO A 66 -2.68 19.68 -9.50
CA PRO A 66 -3.28 18.56 -10.22
C PRO A 66 -3.42 18.90 -11.71
N ASP A 67 -3.58 17.87 -12.54
CA ASP A 67 -3.78 18.04 -13.97
C ASP A 67 -5.24 18.41 -14.30
N GLY A 68 -5.40 19.38 -15.18
CA GLY A 68 -6.70 19.71 -15.78
C GLY A 68 -7.79 19.95 -14.72
N SER A 69 -8.82 19.10 -14.75
CA SER A 69 -9.98 19.18 -13.83
C SER A 69 -9.85 18.28 -12.60
N GLU A 70 -8.69 17.68 -12.36
CA GLU A 70 -8.46 16.83 -11.17
C GLU A 70 -8.55 17.64 -9.87
N GLU A 71 -9.05 17.00 -8.83
CA GLU A 71 -9.20 17.60 -7.52
C GLU A 71 -7.98 17.27 -6.62
N GLN A 72 -7.32 18.30 -6.11
CA GLN A 72 -6.15 18.15 -5.22
C GLN A 72 -6.40 17.19 -4.05
N GLY A 73 -7.55 17.33 -3.39
CA GLY A 73 -7.91 16.51 -2.22
C GLY A 73 -8.07 15.03 -2.56
N LYS A 74 -8.37 14.69 -3.80
CA LYS A 74 -8.57 13.32 -4.28
C LYS A 74 -7.30 12.65 -4.82
N ARG A 75 -6.18 13.35 -4.86
CA ARG A 75 -4.88 12.70 -5.13
C ARG A 75 -4.51 11.80 -3.94
N PRO A 76 -3.74 10.72 -4.15
CA PRO A 76 -3.26 9.92 -3.02
C PRO A 76 -2.40 10.78 -2.08
N VAL A 77 -2.48 10.53 -0.79
CA VAL A 77 -1.47 11.04 0.12
C VAL A 77 -0.16 10.30 -0.13
N GLU A 78 0.94 11.04 -0.14
CA GLU A 78 2.29 10.51 -0.28
C GLU A 78 3.28 11.28 0.62
N ASN A 79 4.55 10.90 0.58
CA ASN A 79 5.60 11.51 1.40
C ASN A 79 5.37 11.24 2.90
N ILE A 80 4.99 10.01 3.20
CA ILE A 80 4.69 9.52 4.54
C ILE A 80 5.57 8.33 4.89
N GLU A 81 6.01 8.26 6.12
CA GLU A 81 6.72 7.13 6.72
C GLU A 81 5.74 6.01 7.09
N TRP A 82 6.22 4.78 7.22
CA TRP A 82 5.40 3.65 7.68
C TRP A 82 4.83 3.89 9.08
N TYR A 83 5.57 4.55 9.98
CA TYR A 83 5.07 4.91 11.32
C TYR A 83 3.84 5.81 11.23
N HIS A 84 3.84 6.78 10.31
CA HIS A 84 2.68 7.64 10.06
C HIS A 84 1.50 6.85 9.48
N ALA A 85 1.78 5.87 8.63
CA ALA A 85 0.73 5.03 8.03
C ALA A 85 0.00 4.17 9.08
N ILE A 86 0.71 3.53 10.03
CA ILE A 86 0.05 2.78 11.12
C ILE A 86 -0.66 3.70 12.11
N ALA A 87 -0.11 4.89 12.38
CA ALA A 87 -0.78 5.89 13.21
C ALA A 87 -2.08 6.39 12.57
N PHE A 88 -2.06 6.66 11.27
CA PHE A 88 -3.25 7.01 10.49
C PHE A 88 -4.33 5.93 10.62
N CYS A 89 -3.99 4.65 10.41
CA CYS A 89 -4.93 3.54 10.52
C CYS A 89 -5.62 3.50 11.88
N ASN A 90 -4.86 3.61 12.97
CA ASN A 90 -5.44 3.63 14.31
C ASN A 90 -6.29 4.88 14.58
N LYS A 91 -5.86 6.05 14.12
CA LYS A 91 -6.66 7.28 14.25
C LYS A 91 -7.96 7.22 13.45
N LEU A 92 -7.92 6.65 12.24
CA LEU A 92 -9.12 6.41 11.44
C LEU A 92 -10.06 5.43 12.16
N SER A 93 -9.52 4.38 12.79
CA SER A 93 -10.31 3.44 13.59
C SER A 93 -11.00 4.14 14.77
N ILE A 94 -10.30 5.01 15.50
CA ILE A 94 -10.87 5.82 16.57
C ILE A 94 -12.01 6.69 16.04
N ALA A 95 -11.78 7.39 14.92
CA ALA A 95 -12.79 8.26 14.32
C ALA A 95 -14.07 7.51 13.89
N CYS A 96 -13.92 6.23 13.58
CA CYS A 96 -15.02 5.35 13.18
C CYS A 96 -15.60 4.50 14.34
N GLY A 97 -15.09 4.64 15.58
CA GLY A 97 -15.53 3.85 16.74
C GLY A 97 -15.17 2.36 16.66
N LEU A 98 -14.07 2.03 15.93
CA LEU A 98 -13.58 0.67 15.76
C LEU A 98 -12.42 0.37 16.72
N GLU A 99 -12.10 -0.92 16.88
CA GLU A 99 -10.95 -1.37 17.67
C GLU A 99 -9.62 -0.96 17.01
N LEU A 100 -8.59 -0.74 17.82
CA LEU A 100 -7.26 -0.45 17.29
C LEU A 100 -6.53 -1.75 16.92
N CYS A 101 -6.04 -1.83 15.69
CA CYS A 101 -5.24 -2.97 15.25
C CYS A 101 -3.80 -2.89 15.75
N TYR A 102 -3.26 -1.68 15.91
CA TYR A 102 -1.86 -1.52 16.29
C TYR A 102 -1.68 -1.14 17.75
N THR A 103 -0.66 -1.74 18.36
CA THR A 103 -0.14 -1.35 19.68
C THR A 103 1.32 -0.94 19.51
N VAL A 104 1.68 0.25 19.96
CA VAL A 104 3.04 0.76 20.10
C VAL A 104 3.24 1.10 21.56
N SER A 105 4.27 0.56 22.20
CA SER A 105 4.49 0.72 23.64
C SER A 105 4.57 2.20 24.03
N GLY A 106 3.80 2.61 25.04
CA GLY A 106 3.77 3.98 25.53
C GLY A 106 3.04 5.00 24.62
N VAL A 107 2.47 4.58 23.49
CA VAL A 107 1.77 5.48 22.56
C VAL A 107 0.27 5.41 22.76
N ASN A 108 -0.35 6.57 23.02
CA ASN A 108 -1.80 6.75 23.00
C ASN A 108 -2.20 7.42 21.68
N PHE A 109 -2.75 6.65 20.74
CA PHE A 109 -3.12 7.15 19.42
C PHE A 109 -4.25 8.20 19.44
N ALA A 110 -5.10 8.23 20.47
CA ALA A 110 -6.17 9.23 20.57
C ALA A 110 -5.60 10.66 20.78
N THR A 111 -4.49 10.78 21.50
CA THR A 111 -3.85 12.05 21.79
C THR A 111 -2.57 12.30 21.01
N LEU A 112 -2.16 11.34 20.17
CA LEU A 112 -0.94 11.43 19.37
C LEU A 112 -1.06 12.56 18.33
N HIS A 113 -0.14 13.50 18.33
CA HIS A 113 0.00 14.50 17.28
C HIS A 113 0.95 14.01 16.19
N PHE A 114 0.70 14.42 14.94
CA PHE A 114 1.53 14.05 13.78
C PHE A 114 3.02 14.31 14.01
N ASN A 115 3.37 15.49 14.57
CA ASN A 115 4.75 15.88 14.79
C ASN A 115 5.46 15.09 15.91
N ASN A 116 4.73 14.29 16.68
CA ASN A 116 5.30 13.44 17.74
C ASN A 116 5.58 12.01 17.26
N ILE A 117 5.27 11.71 16.00
CA ILE A 117 5.62 10.44 15.37
C ILE A 117 7.10 10.54 14.94
N PRO A 118 7.95 9.55 15.31
CA PRO A 118 9.37 9.60 14.97
C PRO A 118 9.62 9.64 13.45
N LYS A 119 10.64 10.41 13.05
CA LYS A 119 11.14 10.50 11.65
C LYS A 119 12.56 9.95 11.54
N TRP A 120 12.95 9.10 12.47
CA TRP A 120 14.23 8.41 12.55
C TRP A 120 13.98 6.99 13.03
N ASP A 121 15.00 6.16 12.98
CA ASP A 121 14.91 4.79 13.47
C ASP A 121 14.51 4.75 14.94
N ASP A 122 13.37 4.15 15.22
CA ASP A 122 12.81 4.05 16.57
C ASP A 122 12.41 2.62 16.88
N GLY A 123 13.14 2.00 17.83
CA GLY A 123 12.95 0.61 18.22
C GLY A 123 11.55 0.32 18.78
N THR A 124 10.89 1.31 19.43
CA THR A 124 9.53 1.16 19.95
C THR A 124 8.52 1.03 18.83
N TRP A 125 8.64 1.89 17.81
CA TRP A 125 7.77 1.86 16.64
C TRP A 125 8.08 0.68 15.71
N ASN A 126 9.36 0.29 15.60
CA ASN A 126 9.73 -0.93 14.86
C ASN A 126 9.11 -2.19 15.45
N ASN A 127 8.96 -2.22 16.78
CA ASN A 127 8.33 -3.31 17.52
C ASN A 127 6.81 -3.16 17.69
N ALA A 128 6.16 -2.33 16.88
CA ALA A 128 4.71 -2.27 16.83
C ALA A 128 4.10 -3.68 16.63
N VAL A 129 3.01 -3.95 17.32
CA VAL A 129 2.25 -5.21 17.19
C VAL A 129 0.96 -4.94 16.44
N CYS A 130 0.59 -5.83 15.52
CA CYS A 130 -0.68 -5.80 14.81
C CYS A 130 -1.52 -7.01 15.21
N ASP A 131 -2.73 -6.78 15.70
CA ASP A 131 -3.74 -7.82 15.88
C ASP A 131 -4.68 -7.83 14.67
N LEU A 132 -4.51 -8.84 13.82
CA LEU A 132 -5.33 -9.02 12.61
C LEU A 132 -6.78 -9.43 12.89
N ASN A 133 -7.12 -9.81 14.13
CA ASN A 133 -8.49 -10.19 14.49
C ASN A 133 -9.37 -8.98 14.85
N LYS A 134 -8.76 -7.81 15.03
CA LYS A 134 -9.47 -6.56 15.29
C LYS A 134 -10.18 -6.06 14.03
N ASN A 135 -11.32 -5.38 14.23
CA ASN A 135 -12.14 -4.82 13.15
C ASN A 135 -11.70 -3.42 12.69
N GLY A 136 -10.65 -2.86 13.29
CA GLY A 136 -10.13 -1.55 12.92
C GLY A 136 -9.39 -1.55 11.59
N PHE A 137 -9.07 -0.34 11.14
CA PHE A 137 -8.25 -0.15 9.94
C PHE A 137 -6.78 -0.46 10.22
N ARG A 138 -6.15 -1.05 9.23
CA ARG A 138 -4.72 -1.40 9.21
C ARG A 138 -4.17 -1.34 7.79
N LEU A 139 -2.86 -1.43 7.65
CA LEU A 139 -2.24 -1.73 6.37
C LEU A 139 -2.62 -3.17 5.95
N PRO A 140 -2.75 -3.46 4.67
CA PRO A 140 -2.84 -4.84 4.21
C PRO A 140 -1.53 -5.58 4.55
N THR A 141 -1.61 -6.89 4.76
CA THR A 141 -0.41 -7.71 4.63
C THR A 141 0.01 -7.76 3.17
N GLU A 142 1.26 -8.09 2.90
CA GLU A 142 1.75 -8.21 1.52
C GLU A 142 0.93 -9.22 0.71
N ALA A 143 0.59 -10.34 1.32
CA ALA A 143 -0.24 -11.38 0.66
C ALA A 143 -1.67 -10.91 0.39
N GLU A 144 -2.29 -10.16 1.32
CA GLU A 144 -3.62 -9.56 1.09
C GLU A 144 -3.57 -8.55 -0.05
N TRP A 145 -2.52 -7.72 -0.09
CA TRP A 145 -2.34 -6.72 -1.13
C TRP A 145 -2.20 -7.39 -2.51
N GLU A 146 -1.31 -8.37 -2.64
CA GLU A 146 -1.05 -9.04 -3.92
C GLU A 146 -2.26 -9.83 -4.41
N TRP A 147 -2.95 -10.56 -3.53
CA TRP A 147 -4.17 -11.25 -3.88
C TRP A 147 -5.27 -10.28 -4.37
N ALA A 148 -5.40 -9.13 -3.72
CA ALA A 148 -6.33 -8.09 -4.14
C ALA A 148 -5.93 -7.49 -5.51
N ALA A 149 -4.64 -7.27 -5.76
CA ALA A 149 -4.12 -6.76 -7.03
C ALA A 149 -4.39 -7.71 -8.20
N MET A 150 -4.36 -9.03 -7.97
CA MET A 150 -4.72 -10.02 -9.00
C MET A 150 -6.14 -9.82 -9.54
N GLY A 151 -7.08 -9.35 -8.71
CA GLY A 151 -8.44 -9.10 -9.17
C GLY A 151 -9.15 -10.34 -9.74
N GLY A 152 -8.76 -11.54 -9.29
CA GLY A 152 -9.29 -12.83 -9.79
C GLY A 152 -8.66 -13.32 -11.09
N LYS A 153 -7.61 -12.68 -11.58
CA LYS A 153 -6.85 -13.04 -12.78
C LYS A 153 -5.36 -13.03 -12.51
N ASP A 154 -4.64 -13.98 -13.07
CA ASP A 154 -3.18 -14.05 -12.98
C ASP A 154 -2.52 -13.18 -14.07
N TYR A 155 -2.84 -11.90 -14.05
CA TYR A 155 -2.28 -10.90 -14.96
C TYR A 155 -1.00 -10.27 -14.37
N LYS A 156 -0.13 -9.79 -15.24
CA LYS A 156 1.11 -9.08 -14.86
C LYS A 156 0.81 -7.81 -14.06
N TRP A 157 -0.16 -7.05 -14.54
CA TRP A 157 -0.60 -5.80 -13.91
C TRP A 157 -2.03 -5.92 -13.41
N ALA A 158 -2.41 -5.08 -12.46
CA ALA A 158 -3.75 -5.12 -11.91
C ALA A 158 -4.80 -4.68 -12.95
N GLY A 159 -5.43 -5.66 -13.59
CA GLY A 159 -6.51 -5.45 -14.57
C GLY A 159 -6.15 -5.86 -16.00
N THR A 160 -4.87 -6.00 -16.36
CA THR A 160 -4.47 -6.41 -17.72
C THR A 160 -3.17 -7.22 -17.74
N ASP A 161 -3.00 -8.02 -18.78
CA ASP A 161 -1.75 -8.71 -19.13
C ASP A 161 -1.11 -8.11 -20.40
N SER A 162 -1.76 -7.12 -20.99
CA SER A 162 -1.33 -6.43 -22.23
C SER A 162 -0.66 -5.10 -21.92
N GLU A 163 0.60 -4.96 -22.31
CA GLU A 163 1.36 -3.72 -22.14
C GLU A 163 0.72 -2.56 -22.93
N SER A 164 0.12 -2.81 -24.09
CA SER A 164 -0.57 -1.79 -24.88
C SER A 164 -1.84 -1.25 -24.20
N GLU A 165 -2.42 -2.00 -23.26
CA GLU A 165 -3.60 -1.58 -22.50
C GLU A 165 -3.25 -1.02 -21.10
N LEU A 166 -1.98 -1.16 -20.69
CA LEU A 166 -1.54 -0.79 -19.32
C LEU A 166 -1.92 0.65 -18.96
N GLY A 167 -1.83 1.57 -19.90
CA GLY A 167 -2.21 2.97 -19.70
C GLY A 167 -3.69 3.19 -19.33
N ASN A 168 -4.57 2.19 -19.56
CA ASN A 168 -5.96 2.24 -19.13
C ASN A 168 -6.13 1.91 -17.64
N TYR A 169 -5.14 1.24 -17.01
CA TYR A 169 -5.21 0.72 -15.64
C TYR A 169 -4.22 1.39 -14.68
N ALA A 170 -3.16 2.00 -15.18
CA ALA A 170 -2.06 2.51 -14.37
C ALA A 170 -1.65 3.94 -14.71
N TRP A 171 -1.26 4.70 -13.69
CA TRP A 171 -0.46 5.91 -13.79
C TRP A 171 1.00 5.56 -13.57
N TYR A 172 1.84 5.70 -14.59
CA TYR A 172 3.27 5.37 -14.56
C TYR A 172 4.03 6.33 -15.46
N GLU A 173 5.34 6.24 -15.55
CA GLU A 173 6.21 7.18 -16.26
C GLU A 173 5.69 7.62 -17.64
N ALA A 174 5.19 6.68 -18.44
CA ALA A 174 4.76 6.98 -19.81
C ALA A 174 3.51 7.89 -19.91
N ASN A 175 2.74 8.06 -18.83
CA ASN A 175 1.47 8.80 -18.89
C ASN A 175 1.17 9.68 -17.66
N SER A 176 2.06 9.70 -16.65
CA SER A 176 1.82 10.41 -15.39
C SER A 176 2.29 11.87 -15.38
N ASN A 177 3.08 12.30 -16.37
CA ASN A 177 3.73 13.61 -16.36
C ASN A 177 4.55 13.85 -15.07
N GLU A 178 5.23 12.81 -14.55
CA GLU A 178 6.09 12.85 -13.36
C GLU A 178 5.37 13.31 -12.08
N LYS A 179 4.08 13.00 -11.94
CA LYS A 179 3.28 13.38 -10.76
C LYS A 179 2.23 12.32 -10.42
N THR A 180 1.71 12.43 -9.19
CA THR A 180 0.53 11.66 -8.79
C THR A 180 -0.73 12.22 -9.44
N HIS A 181 -1.74 11.39 -9.61
CA HIS A 181 -3.04 11.76 -10.17
C HIS A 181 -4.17 11.49 -9.19
N GLN A 182 -5.30 12.12 -9.40
CA GLN A 182 -6.52 11.82 -8.67
C GLN A 182 -6.80 10.31 -8.78
N VAL A 183 -7.12 9.68 -7.64
CA VAL A 183 -7.46 8.26 -7.60
C VAL A 183 -8.70 7.95 -8.45
N LYS A 184 -8.79 6.72 -8.94
CA LYS A 184 -9.98 6.22 -9.63
C LYS A 184 -10.24 6.85 -11.00
N LEU A 185 -9.23 7.41 -11.65
CA LEU A 185 -9.33 7.90 -13.03
C LEU A 185 -8.99 6.83 -14.08
N LYS A 186 -8.36 5.75 -13.66
CA LYS A 186 -8.08 4.59 -14.51
C LYS A 186 -9.15 3.51 -14.31
N SER A 187 -9.10 2.45 -15.11
CA SER A 187 -9.99 1.30 -14.99
C SER A 187 -9.63 0.46 -13.76
N PRO A 188 -10.60 -0.13 -13.06
CA PRO A 188 -10.35 -1.02 -11.94
C PRO A 188 -9.95 -2.41 -12.40
N ASN A 189 -9.33 -3.18 -11.51
CA ASN A 189 -9.16 -4.63 -11.68
C ASN A 189 -10.50 -5.39 -11.50
N GLY A 190 -10.46 -6.72 -11.62
CA GLY A 190 -11.65 -7.56 -11.54
C GLY A 190 -12.36 -7.59 -10.18
N TYR A 191 -11.72 -7.08 -9.10
CA TYR A 191 -12.35 -6.87 -7.79
C TYR A 191 -12.86 -5.45 -7.58
N GLY A 192 -12.77 -4.59 -8.59
CA GLY A 192 -13.20 -3.20 -8.54
C GLY A 192 -12.24 -2.32 -7.73
N LEU A 193 -10.96 -2.66 -7.70
CA LEU A 193 -9.89 -1.91 -7.06
C LEU A 193 -9.15 -1.09 -8.10
N TYR A 194 -8.92 0.18 -7.81
CA TYR A 194 -8.25 1.15 -8.67
C TYR A 194 -6.81 1.37 -8.21
N ASP A 195 -5.96 1.77 -9.14
CA ASP A 195 -4.61 2.24 -8.87
C ASP A 195 -3.72 1.19 -8.13
N MET A 196 -4.02 -0.12 -8.33
CA MET A 196 -3.22 -1.22 -7.80
C MET A 196 -1.92 -1.44 -8.58
N SER A 197 -1.73 -0.71 -9.68
CA SER A 197 -0.48 -0.60 -10.45
C SER A 197 -0.24 0.87 -10.74
N GLY A 198 0.89 1.42 -10.30
CA GLY A 198 1.27 2.83 -10.48
C GLY A 198 0.67 3.79 -9.44
N ASN A 199 0.57 5.05 -9.78
CA ASN A 199 0.24 6.20 -8.95
C ASN A 199 1.21 6.36 -7.77
N VAL A 200 1.00 5.69 -6.63
CA VAL A 200 1.98 5.65 -5.53
C VAL A 200 2.24 4.22 -5.05
N HIS A 201 3.46 3.96 -4.61
CA HIS A 201 3.75 2.75 -3.82
C HIS A 201 2.91 2.73 -2.56
N GLU A 202 2.41 1.57 -2.18
CA GLU A 202 1.58 1.38 -1.02
C GLU A 202 2.31 0.60 0.07
N TRP A 203 2.41 1.18 1.27
CA TRP A 203 2.96 0.51 2.43
C TRP A 203 2.15 -0.73 2.79
N CYS A 204 2.85 -1.86 3.02
CA CYS A 204 2.31 -3.07 3.63
C CYS A 204 2.79 -3.21 5.08
N TRP A 205 2.12 -4.08 5.84
CA TRP A 205 2.52 -4.40 7.21
C TRP A 205 3.87 -5.10 7.30
N ASP A 206 4.19 -5.95 6.34
CA ASP A 206 5.24 -6.96 6.39
C ASP A 206 6.64 -6.37 6.42
N TRP A 207 7.54 -7.01 7.19
CA TRP A 207 8.97 -6.81 7.04
C TRP A 207 9.46 -7.45 5.74
N TYR A 208 10.22 -6.69 4.99
CA TYR A 208 10.83 -7.18 3.75
C TYR A 208 11.99 -8.12 4.04
N LYS A 209 12.08 -9.21 3.28
CA LYS A 209 13.24 -10.06 3.11
C LYS A 209 13.49 -10.29 1.62
N ASN A 210 14.76 -10.38 1.25
CA ASN A 210 15.16 -10.70 -0.12
C ASN A 210 15.02 -12.21 -0.40
N SER A 211 13.82 -12.71 -0.25
CA SER A 211 13.43 -14.10 -0.51
C SER A 211 11.92 -14.18 -0.61
N THR A 212 11.42 -15.16 -1.36
CA THR A 212 9.98 -15.44 -1.46
C THR A 212 9.37 -15.60 -0.07
N PRO A 213 8.22 -14.93 0.21
CA PRO A 213 7.50 -15.11 1.46
C PRO A 213 7.10 -16.56 1.71
N ALA A 214 7.06 -16.98 2.97
CA ALA A 214 6.77 -18.36 3.34
C ALA A 214 5.35 -18.82 2.96
N GLY A 215 4.43 -17.90 2.71
CA GLY A 215 3.03 -18.21 2.46
C GLY A 215 2.30 -18.73 3.70
N GLY A 216 1.30 -19.62 3.50
CA GLY A 216 0.53 -20.20 4.60
C GLY A 216 -0.79 -19.48 4.88
N GLN A 217 -1.31 -19.64 6.12
CA GLN A 217 -2.58 -19.04 6.54
C GLN A 217 -2.35 -17.62 7.08
N ASP A 218 -3.05 -16.63 6.50
CA ASP A 218 -2.99 -15.21 6.86
C ASP A 218 -1.53 -14.72 7.12
N PRO A 219 -0.61 -14.88 6.14
CA PRO A 219 0.81 -14.63 6.38
C PRO A 219 1.05 -13.13 6.62
N THR A 220 1.98 -12.83 7.52
CA THR A 220 2.35 -11.46 7.95
C THR A 220 3.81 -11.12 7.66
N GLY A 221 4.45 -11.90 6.77
CA GLY A 221 5.84 -11.72 6.41
C GLY A 221 6.84 -12.20 7.45
N ALA A 222 8.05 -11.68 7.39
CA ALA A 222 9.12 -12.04 8.33
C ALA A 222 8.85 -11.47 9.73
N ALA A 223 9.29 -12.19 10.77
CA ALA A 223 9.11 -11.77 12.17
C ALA A 223 9.88 -10.47 12.51
N SER A 224 10.95 -10.16 11.77
CA SER A 224 11.76 -8.95 11.96
C SER A 224 12.46 -8.55 10.66
N GLY A 225 12.84 -7.29 10.57
CA GLY A 225 13.57 -6.74 9.43
C GLY A 225 14.06 -5.33 9.72
N ASN A 226 14.63 -4.69 8.70
CA ASN A 226 15.03 -3.28 8.73
C ASN A 226 14.33 -2.45 7.64
N MET A 227 13.57 -3.10 6.77
CA MET A 227 12.75 -2.46 5.73
C MET A 227 11.35 -3.04 5.74
N ARG A 228 10.35 -2.19 5.45
CA ARG A 228 8.96 -2.58 5.25
C ARG A 228 8.67 -2.76 3.77
N VAL A 229 7.77 -3.67 3.45
CA VAL A 229 7.34 -3.93 2.07
C VAL A 229 6.52 -2.76 1.54
N MET A 230 6.77 -2.40 0.28
CA MET A 230 5.90 -1.55 -0.53
C MET A 230 5.51 -2.28 -1.81
N ARG A 231 4.30 -2.03 -2.29
CA ARG A 231 3.73 -2.69 -3.45
C ARG A 231 3.13 -1.70 -4.45
N GLY A 232 2.83 -2.16 -5.66
CA GLY A 232 2.10 -1.42 -6.69
C GLY A 232 2.94 -0.60 -7.66
N GLY A 233 4.16 -0.24 -7.30
CA GLY A 233 4.93 0.73 -8.08
C GLY A 233 4.37 2.14 -7.96
N ASN A 234 4.83 3.07 -8.77
CA ASN A 234 4.44 4.47 -8.66
C ASN A 234 4.48 5.19 -10.02
N TYR A 235 4.06 6.46 -10.02
CA TYR A 235 3.99 7.35 -11.18
C TYR A 235 5.34 7.59 -11.88
N ASP A 236 6.46 7.46 -11.16
CA ASP A 236 7.83 7.82 -11.58
C ASP A 236 8.70 6.56 -11.80
N ASN A 237 8.08 5.38 -11.99
CA ASN A 237 8.85 4.18 -12.26
C ASN A 237 9.46 4.23 -13.66
N TYR A 238 10.75 4.60 -13.68
CA TYR A 238 11.57 4.81 -14.86
C TYR A 238 11.63 3.58 -15.76
N SER A 239 11.30 3.77 -17.02
CA SER A 239 11.61 2.90 -18.18
C SER A 239 11.24 1.42 -18.08
N SER A 240 10.54 0.97 -17.04
CA SER A 240 10.20 -0.44 -16.89
C SER A 240 8.82 -0.61 -16.25
N THR A 241 7.89 -1.12 -17.03
CA THR A 241 6.59 -1.62 -16.55
C THR A 241 6.74 -2.74 -15.52
N HIS A 242 7.96 -3.25 -15.34
CA HIS A 242 8.35 -4.24 -14.34
C HIS A 242 8.07 -3.78 -12.89
N HIS A 243 8.39 -2.52 -12.54
CA HIS A 243 8.23 -2.03 -11.17
C HIS A 243 6.75 -1.84 -10.76
N ILE A 244 5.85 -1.68 -11.73
CA ILE A 244 4.40 -1.59 -11.47
C ILE A 244 3.69 -2.93 -11.64
N HIS A 245 4.46 -4.03 -11.86
CA HIS A 245 3.93 -5.39 -11.89
C HIS A 245 3.37 -5.77 -10.50
N ARG A 246 2.21 -6.47 -10.48
CA ARG A 246 1.55 -6.85 -9.23
C ARG A 246 2.43 -7.64 -8.26
N ALA A 247 3.37 -8.43 -8.78
CA ALA A 247 4.25 -9.27 -7.98
C ALA A 247 5.59 -8.58 -7.62
N TYR A 248 5.86 -7.37 -8.14
CA TYR A 248 7.07 -6.62 -7.78
C TYR A 248 7.02 -6.19 -6.32
N ARG A 249 8.14 -6.36 -5.62
CA ARG A 249 8.32 -6.02 -4.21
C ARG A 249 9.29 -4.87 -4.05
N GLY A 250 8.79 -3.73 -3.60
CA GLY A 250 9.61 -2.61 -3.13
C GLY A 250 9.87 -2.73 -1.63
N SER A 251 10.89 -2.03 -1.15
CA SER A 251 11.20 -1.99 0.29
C SER A 251 11.92 -0.71 0.68
N VAL A 252 11.53 -0.15 1.83
CA VAL A 252 12.11 1.08 2.37
C VAL A 252 12.12 0.98 3.91
N LYS A 253 13.05 1.68 4.55
CA LYS A 253 13.11 1.78 6.00
C LYS A 253 11.84 2.46 6.54
N PRO A 254 11.29 2.00 7.68
CA PRO A 254 9.99 2.46 8.18
C PRO A 254 9.92 3.94 8.57
N TYR A 255 11.05 4.62 8.70
CA TYR A 255 11.19 6.02 9.05
C TYR A 255 11.60 6.93 7.89
N GLU A 256 11.76 6.38 6.70
CA GLU A 256 12.04 7.15 5.49
C GLU A 256 10.74 7.46 4.75
N ASN A 257 10.64 8.66 4.22
CA ASN A 257 9.53 9.09 3.39
C ASN A 257 10.00 9.40 1.97
N TYR A 258 9.11 9.18 1.04
CA TYR A 258 9.35 9.48 -0.37
C TYR A 258 8.07 9.98 -1.02
N LYS A 259 8.20 10.93 -1.95
CA LYS A 259 7.08 11.47 -2.75
C LYS A 259 6.36 10.41 -3.62
N ILE A 260 6.83 9.18 -3.57
CA ILE A 260 6.28 8.03 -4.27
C ILE A 260 5.57 7.03 -3.34
N ALA A 261 5.58 7.25 -2.02
CA ALA A 261 5.10 6.30 -1.01
C ALA A 261 3.83 6.81 -0.31
N GLY A 262 2.74 6.12 -0.51
CA GLY A 262 1.44 6.30 0.11
C GLY A 262 0.94 5.03 0.80
N LEU A 263 -0.37 4.88 0.93
CA LEU A 263 -0.96 3.70 1.58
C LEU A 263 -2.36 3.41 1.07
N ARG A 264 -2.78 2.18 1.28
CA ARG A 264 -4.17 1.70 1.20
C ARG A 264 -4.53 1.02 2.52
N VAL A 265 -5.78 1.13 2.97
CA VAL A 265 -6.21 0.51 4.23
C VAL A 265 -6.89 -0.83 3.98
N ALA A 266 -6.79 -1.72 4.96
CA ALA A 266 -7.55 -2.95 5.06
C ALA A 266 -8.23 -3.05 6.43
N CYS A 267 -9.23 -3.92 6.59
CA CYS A 267 -9.80 -4.29 7.88
C CYS A 267 -10.48 -5.66 7.81
N ARG A 268 -10.74 -6.28 8.97
CA ARG A 268 -11.60 -7.47 9.04
C ARG A 268 -13.08 -7.08 8.92
N PRO A 269 -13.94 -8.03 8.46
CA PRO A 269 -15.42 -7.85 8.45
C PRO A 269 -16.02 -7.60 9.82
#